data_f3f077178e114030a69c73953ebba3da
#
_entry.id   f3f077178e114030a69c73953ebba3da
#
_cell.length_a   1.000
_cell.length_b   1.000
_cell.length_c   1.000
_cell.angle_alpha   90.00
_cell.angle_beta   90.00
_cell.angle_gamma   90.00
#
_symmetry.space_group_name_H-M   'P 1'
#
loop_
_entity.id
_entity.type
_entity.pdbx_description
1 polymer ?
#
loop_
_entity_poly.entity_id
_entity_poly.type
_entity_poly.pdbx_seq_one_letter_code
_entity_poly.pdbx_strand_id
1 'polypeptide(L)'
;GFAFRGTEAMVMPAFDRKISTTDCVNCGQCRVFCPTGAISIRTNMDEVWEALADPNVRVVAQVAPAVRVAVGDHYGLTKGRSVMGKIVNALHLMGFDEVYDTSFSADLTIMEESAEFLDRIKKGEKLPLLTSCCPAWVKFVTDQYKDYIPNLSTCRSPQGMLSAVIKEYFRDPE
;
A
#
# COMPACT_ATOMS: atom_id res chain seq x y z
N GLY A 1 -19.46 12.13 9.39
CA GLY A 1 -20.84 12.58 9.63
C GLY A 1 -21.52 13.04 8.36
N PHE A 2 -22.83 13.36 8.45
CA PHE A 2 -23.56 14.02 7.37
C PHE A 2 -23.46 15.53 7.55
N ALA A 3 -23.17 16.24 6.46
CA ALA A 3 -23.24 17.68 6.36
C ALA A 3 -24.31 18.07 5.33
N PHE A 4 -24.88 19.26 5.51
CA PHE A 4 -25.99 19.80 4.70
C PHE A 4 -27.27 18.97 4.79
N ARG A 5 -28.30 19.30 3.97
CA ARG A 5 -29.64 18.68 4.00
C ARG A 5 -30.19 18.51 2.59
N GLY A 6 -31.15 17.63 2.43
CA GLY A 6 -31.83 17.38 1.16
C GLY A 6 -30.87 16.85 0.10
N THR A 7 -30.99 17.38 -1.11
CA THR A 7 -30.17 16.97 -2.27
C THR A 7 -28.69 17.35 -2.15
N GLU A 8 -28.37 18.25 -1.24
CA GLU A 8 -26.97 18.71 -1.01
C GLU A 8 -26.30 17.95 0.14
N ALA A 9 -26.97 16.96 0.74
CA ALA A 9 -26.40 16.17 1.83
C ALA A 9 -25.14 15.43 1.37
N MET A 10 -24.05 15.62 2.10
CA MET A 10 -22.75 14.98 1.83
C MET A 10 -22.23 14.25 3.07
N VAL A 11 -21.49 13.17 2.83
CA VAL A 11 -20.71 12.48 3.87
C VAL A 11 -19.32 13.10 3.90
N MET A 12 -18.98 13.71 5.02
CA MET A 12 -17.68 14.38 5.18
C MET A 12 -17.21 14.33 6.66
N PRO A 13 -15.91 14.57 6.92
CA PRO A 13 -15.42 14.74 8.27
C PRO A 13 -16.10 15.93 8.97
N ALA A 14 -16.23 15.84 10.31
CA ALA A 14 -16.82 16.91 11.09
C ALA A 14 -16.05 18.23 10.89
N PHE A 15 -16.78 19.36 10.83
CA PHE A 15 -16.22 20.70 10.67
C PHE A 15 -15.40 20.92 9.40
N ASP A 16 -15.75 20.23 8.32
CA ASP A 16 -15.06 20.33 7.00
C ASP A 16 -13.53 20.10 7.08
N ARG A 17 -13.10 19.28 8.02
CA ARG A 17 -11.69 18.93 8.16
C ARG A 17 -11.25 18.02 7.04
N LYS A 18 -9.98 18.12 6.65
CA LYS A 18 -9.37 17.13 5.76
C LYS A 18 -9.35 15.77 6.45
N ILE A 19 -9.69 14.70 5.74
CA ILE A 19 -9.70 13.34 6.30
C ILE A 19 -8.34 12.94 6.91
N SER A 20 -7.25 13.46 6.36
CA SER A 20 -5.88 13.26 6.87
C SER A 20 -5.62 13.85 8.26
N THR A 21 -6.46 14.79 8.72
CA THR A 21 -6.35 15.40 10.06
C THR A 21 -7.30 14.79 11.09
N THR A 22 -7.94 13.69 10.73
CA THR A 22 -8.87 12.94 11.58
C THR A 22 -8.26 11.60 11.99
N ASP A 23 -8.90 10.90 12.92
CA ASP A 23 -8.50 9.54 13.34
C ASP A 23 -8.76 8.46 12.26
N CYS A 24 -9.05 8.89 11.04
CA CYS A 24 -9.27 7.98 9.92
C CYS A 24 -7.94 7.30 9.53
N VAL A 25 -7.92 5.99 9.61
CA VAL A 25 -6.76 5.16 9.24
C VAL A 25 -6.69 4.82 7.73
N ASN A 26 -7.57 5.40 6.91
CA ASN A 26 -7.64 5.19 5.46
C ASN A 26 -7.82 3.71 5.05
N CYS A 27 -8.53 2.93 5.83
CA CYS A 27 -8.74 1.49 5.57
C CYS A 27 -9.66 1.18 4.37
N GLY A 28 -10.39 2.17 3.83
CA GLY A 28 -11.29 2.00 2.69
C GLY A 28 -12.64 1.33 2.98
N GLN A 29 -12.93 0.93 4.22
CA GLN A 29 -14.17 0.25 4.57
C GLN A 29 -15.42 1.07 4.23
N CYS A 30 -15.39 2.38 4.40
CA CYS A 30 -16.49 3.26 4.03
C CYS A 30 -16.86 3.15 2.53
N ARG A 31 -15.89 2.92 1.65
CA ARG A 31 -16.13 2.67 0.22
C ARG A 31 -16.82 1.33 -0.02
N VAL A 32 -16.34 0.28 0.67
CA VAL A 32 -16.86 -1.09 0.51
C VAL A 32 -18.32 -1.17 0.94
N PHE A 33 -18.68 -0.48 2.03
CA PHE A 33 -20.04 -0.48 2.58
C PHE A 33 -20.93 0.65 2.07
N CYS A 34 -20.46 1.50 1.16
CA CYS A 34 -21.28 2.57 0.59
C CYS A 34 -22.30 1.98 -0.39
N PRO A 35 -23.62 1.99 -0.07
CA PRO A 35 -24.63 1.30 -0.89
C PRO A 35 -24.88 2.02 -2.23
N THR A 36 -24.54 3.30 -2.31
CA THR A 36 -24.76 4.13 -3.51
C THR A 36 -23.50 4.28 -4.36
N GLY A 37 -22.34 3.79 -3.89
CA GLY A 37 -21.06 3.99 -4.57
C GLY A 37 -20.57 5.45 -4.58
N ALA A 38 -21.18 6.34 -3.77
CA ALA A 38 -20.84 7.76 -3.73
C ALA A 38 -19.42 8.01 -3.14
N ILE A 39 -18.92 7.08 -2.33
CA ILE A 39 -17.57 7.17 -1.76
C ILE A 39 -16.62 6.42 -2.69
N SER A 40 -15.73 7.15 -3.35
CA SER A 40 -14.70 6.60 -4.22
C SER A 40 -13.30 6.86 -3.65
N ILE A 41 -12.34 6.06 -4.09
CA ILE A 41 -10.92 6.31 -3.83
C ILE A 41 -10.39 7.16 -4.99
N ARG A 42 -9.61 8.20 -4.67
CA ARG A 42 -8.87 8.92 -5.69
C ARG A 42 -7.88 7.94 -6.35
N THR A 43 -7.99 7.79 -7.63
CA THR A 43 -7.10 6.96 -8.44
C THR A 43 -5.97 7.82 -9.03
N ASN A 44 -4.84 7.20 -9.30
CA ASN A 44 -3.72 7.79 -10.04
C ASN A 44 -3.65 7.22 -11.48
N MET A 45 -4.76 6.77 -12.02
CA MET A 45 -4.77 6.13 -13.35
C MET A 45 -4.35 7.11 -14.44
N ASP A 46 -4.80 8.36 -14.37
CA ASP A 46 -4.47 9.36 -15.37
C ASP A 46 -2.97 9.64 -15.40
N GLU A 47 -2.36 9.81 -14.22
CA GLU A 47 -0.91 10.03 -14.09
C GLU A 47 -0.10 8.82 -14.60
N VAL A 48 -0.61 7.59 -14.42
CA VAL A 48 0.04 6.39 -14.96
C VAL A 48 -0.06 6.35 -16.49
N TRP A 49 -1.23 6.66 -17.07
CA TRP A 49 -1.39 6.70 -18.52
C TRP A 49 -0.56 7.81 -19.16
N GLU A 50 -0.45 8.96 -18.53
CA GLU A 50 0.44 10.05 -18.98
C GLU A 50 1.90 9.58 -18.98
N ALA A 51 2.34 8.91 -17.90
CA ALA A 51 3.70 8.38 -17.82
C ALA A 51 3.98 7.30 -18.88
N LEU A 52 3.02 6.39 -19.14
CA LEU A 52 3.15 5.37 -20.18
C LEU A 52 3.18 5.94 -21.61
N ALA A 53 2.61 7.13 -21.81
CA ALA A 53 2.61 7.82 -23.10
C ALA A 53 3.91 8.63 -23.35
N ASP A 54 4.69 8.91 -22.32
CA ASP A 54 5.94 9.68 -22.44
C ASP A 54 7.13 8.73 -22.71
N PRO A 55 7.75 8.79 -23.89
CA PRO A 55 8.88 7.92 -24.25
C PRO A 55 10.16 8.18 -23.43
N ASN A 56 10.22 9.29 -22.68
CA ASN A 56 11.36 9.64 -21.85
C ASN A 56 11.19 9.16 -20.41
N VAL A 57 10.04 8.58 -20.06
CA VAL A 57 9.73 8.08 -18.71
C VAL A 57 9.76 6.57 -18.70
N ARG A 58 10.60 6.00 -17.86
CA ARG A 58 10.60 4.56 -17.59
C ARG A 58 9.54 4.23 -16.54
N VAL A 59 8.57 3.42 -16.90
CA VAL A 59 7.43 3.06 -16.04
C VAL A 59 7.57 1.64 -15.53
N VAL A 60 7.70 1.50 -14.22
CA VAL A 60 7.92 0.22 -13.54
C VAL A 60 6.76 -0.11 -12.63
N ALA A 61 6.28 -1.34 -12.68
CA ALA A 61 5.22 -1.84 -11.80
C ALA A 61 5.78 -2.81 -10.75
N GLN A 62 5.18 -2.80 -9.56
CA GLN A 62 5.34 -3.87 -8.59
C GLN A 62 3.97 -4.45 -8.21
N VAL A 63 3.88 -5.77 -8.14
CA VAL A 63 2.64 -6.50 -7.91
C VAL A 63 2.64 -7.12 -6.53
N ALA A 64 1.65 -6.75 -5.70
CA ALA A 64 1.50 -7.30 -4.35
C ALA A 64 1.00 -8.76 -4.38
N PRO A 65 1.39 -9.60 -3.39
CA PRO A 65 0.98 -11.01 -3.32
C PRO A 65 -0.54 -11.23 -3.36
N ALA A 66 -1.34 -10.36 -2.73
CA ALA A 66 -2.79 -10.45 -2.74
C ALA A 66 -3.38 -10.18 -4.13
N VAL A 67 -2.82 -9.25 -4.88
CA VAL A 67 -3.31 -8.84 -6.21
C VAL A 67 -3.18 -9.97 -7.22
N ARG A 68 -2.07 -10.73 -7.18
CA ARG A 68 -1.84 -11.85 -8.12
C ARG A 68 -2.85 -12.99 -8.00
N VAL A 69 -3.58 -13.05 -6.87
CA VAL A 69 -4.68 -14.01 -6.65
C VAL A 69 -6.03 -13.35 -6.93
N ALA A 70 -6.28 -12.16 -6.36
CA ALA A 70 -7.55 -11.47 -6.46
C ALA A 70 -7.94 -11.11 -7.89
N VAL A 71 -6.98 -10.75 -8.75
CA VAL A 71 -7.24 -10.47 -10.17
C VAL A 71 -7.77 -11.72 -10.88
N GLY A 72 -7.21 -12.90 -10.59
CA GLY A 72 -7.69 -14.15 -11.14
C GLY A 72 -9.14 -14.47 -10.75
N ASP A 73 -9.47 -14.28 -9.49
CA ASP A 73 -10.82 -14.48 -8.97
C ASP A 73 -11.84 -13.51 -9.60
N HIS A 74 -11.43 -12.24 -9.78
CA HIS A 74 -12.27 -11.22 -10.41
C HIS A 74 -12.66 -11.57 -11.85
N TYR A 75 -11.76 -12.15 -12.61
CA TYR A 75 -12.01 -12.59 -13.99
C TYR A 75 -12.53 -14.02 -14.11
N GLY A 76 -13.01 -14.63 -13.03
CA GLY A 76 -13.61 -15.97 -13.04
C GLY A 76 -12.63 -17.09 -13.33
N LEU A 77 -11.33 -16.87 -13.12
CA LEU A 77 -10.31 -17.90 -13.21
C LEU A 77 -10.36 -18.82 -11.98
N THR A 78 -9.54 -19.86 -11.96
CA THR A 78 -9.53 -20.79 -10.83
C THR A 78 -9.23 -20.08 -9.50
N LYS A 79 -10.21 -20.08 -8.59
CA LYS A 79 -10.13 -19.41 -7.29
C LYS A 79 -8.88 -19.81 -6.50
N GLY A 80 -8.26 -18.82 -5.87
CA GLY A 80 -7.10 -19.00 -5.02
C GLY A 80 -5.80 -19.29 -5.76
N ARG A 81 -5.78 -19.30 -7.10
CA ARG A 81 -4.55 -19.50 -7.88
C ARG A 81 -3.89 -18.18 -8.25
N SER A 82 -2.57 -18.18 -8.14
CA SER A 82 -1.77 -17.05 -8.62
C SER A 82 -1.84 -16.98 -10.15
N VAL A 83 -2.13 -15.78 -10.66
CA VAL A 83 -2.13 -15.46 -12.10
C VAL A 83 -0.99 -14.50 -12.44
N MET A 84 0.10 -14.51 -11.67
CA MET A 84 1.23 -13.58 -11.80
C MET A 84 1.75 -13.46 -13.23
N GLY A 85 1.97 -14.59 -13.91
CA GLY A 85 2.44 -14.57 -15.31
C GLY A 85 1.50 -13.87 -16.28
N LYS A 86 0.18 -13.97 -16.06
CA LYS A 86 -0.82 -13.24 -16.86
C LYS A 86 -0.79 -11.75 -16.57
N ILE A 87 -0.62 -11.37 -15.29
CA ILE A 87 -0.51 -9.96 -14.88
C ILE A 87 0.74 -9.34 -15.49
N VAL A 88 1.89 -10.00 -15.39
CA VAL A 88 3.16 -9.53 -15.97
C VAL A 88 3.00 -9.29 -17.46
N ASN A 89 2.45 -10.27 -18.19
CA ASN A 89 2.24 -10.13 -19.63
C ASN A 89 1.26 -8.99 -19.97
N ALA A 90 0.17 -8.85 -19.20
CA ALA A 90 -0.78 -7.77 -19.42
C ALA A 90 -0.15 -6.38 -19.19
N LEU A 91 0.65 -6.21 -18.14
CA LEU A 91 1.34 -4.97 -17.85
C LEU A 91 2.36 -4.61 -18.95
N HIS A 92 3.13 -5.58 -19.44
CA HIS A 92 4.02 -5.34 -20.59
C HIS A 92 3.25 -4.96 -21.87
N LEU A 93 2.10 -5.59 -22.13
CA LEU A 93 1.23 -5.20 -23.25
C LEU A 93 0.63 -3.80 -23.10
N MET A 94 0.48 -3.32 -21.89
CA MET A 94 0.05 -1.94 -21.58
C MET A 94 1.16 -0.91 -21.72
N GLY A 95 2.42 -1.33 -21.86
CA GLY A 95 3.57 -0.46 -22.05
C GLY A 95 4.46 -0.28 -20.83
N PHE A 96 4.26 -1.03 -19.73
CA PHE A 96 5.20 -1.01 -18.62
C PHE A 96 6.54 -1.63 -19.03
N ASP A 97 7.63 -0.96 -18.72
CA ASP A 97 8.98 -1.41 -19.06
C ASP A 97 9.39 -2.63 -18.24
N GLU A 98 9.08 -2.63 -16.95
CA GLU A 98 9.43 -3.72 -16.03
C GLU A 98 8.33 -3.99 -15.01
N VAL A 99 8.25 -5.25 -14.60
CA VAL A 99 7.26 -5.71 -13.61
C VAL A 99 7.95 -6.58 -12.57
N TYR A 100 7.86 -6.17 -11.31
CA TYR A 100 8.48 -6.85 -10.18
C TYR A 100 7.44 -7.49 -9.26
N ASP A 101 7.81 -8.62 -8.65
CA ASP A 101 7.01 -9.26 -7.60
C ASP A 101 7.44 -8.72 -6.24
N THR A 102 6.50 -8.08 -5.52
CA THR A 102 6.75 -7.54 -4.17
C THR A 102 7.09 -8.64 -3.15
N SER A 103 6.90 -9.93 -3.46
CA SER A 103 7.34 -11.04 -2.62
C SER A 103 8.85 -11.03 -2.38
N PHE A 104 9.65 -10.60 -3.35
CA PHE A 104 11.09 -10.43 -3.19
C PHE A 104 11.44 -9.49 -2.03
N SER A 105 10.79 -8.34 -1.98
CA SER A 105 11.03 -7.37 -0.90
C SER A 105 10.35 -7.75 0.41
N ALA A 106 9.35 -8.64 0.38
CA ALA A 106 8.83 -9.23 1.61
C ALA A 106 9.90 -10.09 2.30
N ASP A 107 10.71 -10.82 1.55
CA ASP A 107 11.85 -11.57 2.09
C ASP A 107 12.90 -10.63 2.69
N LEU A 108 13.19 -9.50 2.03
CA LEU A 108 14.06 -8.46 2.60
C LEU A 108 13.52 -7.92 3.92
N THR A 109 12.20 -7.64 3.97
CA THR A 109 11.55 -7.17 5.20
C THR A 109 11.67 -8.20 6.32
N ILE A 110 11.48 -9.50 6.03
CA ILE A 110 11.64 -10.57 7.02
C ILE A 110 13.08 -10.59 7.57
N MET A 111 14.07 -10.44 6.73
CA MET A 111 15.47 -10.42 7.15
C MET A 111 15.76 -9.24 8.09
N GLU A 112 15.36 -8.05 7.73
CA GLU A 112 15.59 -6.83 8.51
C GLU A 112 14.78 -6.82 9.82
N GLU A 113 13.49 -7.16 9.79
CA GLU A 113 12.67 -7.24 11.02
C GLU A 113 13.13 -8.34 11.95
N SER A 114 13.60 -9.48 11.42
CA SER A 114 14.16 -10.56 12.26
C SER A 114 15.44 -10.10 12.97
N ALA A 115 16.31 -9.37 12.28
CA ALA A 115 17.52 -8.81 12.88
C ALA A 115 17.17 -7.79 13.97
N GLU A 116 16.22 -6.89 13.72
CA GLU A 116 15.70 -5.93 14.69
C GLU A 116 15.09 -6.65 15.90
N PHE A 117 14.29 -7.69 15.69
CA PHE A 117 13.67 -8.47 16.76
C PHE A 117 14.69 -9.15 17.67
N LEU A 118 15.70 -9.77 17.07
CA LEU A 118 16.79 -10.42 17.83
C LEU A 118 17.60 -9.41 18.65
N ASP A 119 17.83 -8.19 18.11
CA ASP A 119 18.51 -7.13 18.84
C ASP A 119 17.67 -6.64 20.03
N ARG A 120 16.35 -6.45 19.84
CA ARG A 120 15.43 -6.08 20.91
C ARG A 120 15.35 -7.14 22.01
N ILE A 121 15.35 -8.44 21.67
CA ILE A 121 15.39 -9.54 22.65
C ILE A 121 16.68 -9.48 23.46
N LYS A 122 17.83 -9.31 22.81
CA LYS A 122 19.13 -9.23 23.49
C LYS A 122 19.21 -8.05 24.47
N LYS A 123 18.59 -6.92 24.11
CA LYS A 123 18.56 -5.71 24.95
C LYS A 123 17.45 -5.77 26.02
N GLY A 124 16.45 -6.62 25.86
CA GLY A 124 15.28 -6.73 26.75
C GLY A 124 14.36 -5.51 26.69
N GLU A 125 14.32 -4.78 25.58
CA GLU A 125 13.55 -3.54 25.46
C GLU A 125 12.65 -3.48 24.21
N LYS A 126 11.65 -2.60 24.24
CA LYS A 126 10.71 -2.35 23.13
C LYS A 126 10.00 -3.61 22.61
N LEU A 127 9.64 -4.50 23.54
CA LEU A 127 8.86 -5.71 23.28
C LEU A 127 7.42 -5.53 23.79
N PRO A 128 6.41 -6.13 23.13
CA PRO A 128 6.53 -6.87 21.87
C PRO A 128 6.94 -5.98 20.69
N LEU A 129 7.63 -6.54 19.69
CA LEU A 129 7.84 -5.87 18.43
C LEU A 129 6.54 -5.91 17.61
N LEU A 130 6.09 -4.75 17.15
CA LEU A 130 4.91 -4.61 16.29
C LEU A 130 5.38 -4.26 14.88
N THR A 131 4.98 -5.06 13.89
CA THR A 131 5.35 -4.78 12.49
C THR A 131 4.76 -3.46 12.00
N SER A 132 5.40 -2.81 11.03
CA SER A 132 5.03 -1.48 10.53
C SER A 132 4.72 -1.44 9.03
N CYS A 133 4.52 -2.61 8.39
CA CYS A 133 4.28 -2.69 6.96
C CYS A 133 2.91 -2.13 6.51
N CYS A 134 1.92 -2.04 7.42
CA CYS A 134 0.59 -1.52 7.11
C CYS A 134 0.45 -0.07 7.61
N PRO A 135 0.33 0.93 6.72
CA PRO A 135 0.21 2.33 7.13
C PRO A 135 -1.06 2.62 7.93
N ALA A 136 -2.15 1.91 7.68
CA ALA A 136 -3.38 2.04 8.47
C ALA A 136 -3.18 1.58 9.92
N TRP A 137 -2.46 0.49 10.12
CA TRP A 137 -2.08 -0.02 11.44
C TRP A 137 -1.16 0.95 12.17
N VAL A 138 -0.12 1.44 11.51
CA VAL A 138 0.80 2.43 12.09
C VAL A 138 0.04 3.67 12.53
N LYS A 139 -0.85 4.21 11.67
CA LYS A 139 -1.67 5.36 12.03
C LYS A 139 -2.59 5.06 13.21
N PHE A 140 -3.21 3.88 13.25
CA PHE A 140 -4.05 3.48 14.37
C PHE A 140 -3.28 3.44 15.69
N VAL A 141 -2.08 2.88 15.70
CA VAL A 141 -1.21 2.86 16.88
C VAL A 141 -0.81 4.28 17.29
N THR A 142 -0.41 5.13 16.34
CA THR A 142 0.03 6.49 16.64
C THR A 142 -1.09 7.38 17.17
N ASP A 143 -2.32 7.15 16.74
CA ASP A 143 -3.48 7.94 17.18
C ASP A 143 -4.07 7.44 18.50
N GLN A 144 -4.18 6.12 18.69
CA GLN A 144 -4.93 5.51 19.79
C GLN A 144 -4.06 4.87 20.87
N TYR A 145 -2.84 4.45 20.55
CA TYR A 145 -1.96 3.68 21.42
C TYR A 145 -0.54 4.23 21.45
N LYS A 146 -0.41 5.51 21.81
CA LYS A 146 0.87 6.25 21.76
C LYS A 146 2.00 5.59 22.54
N ASP A 147 1.70 4.89 23.61
CA ASP A 147 2.68 4.19 24.44
C ASP A 147 3.38 3.04 23.69
N TYR A 148 2.73 2.51 22.61
CA TYR A 148 3.29 1.46 21.78
C TYR A 148 4.06 1.97 20.54
N ILE A 149 4.16 3.28 20.34
CA ILE A 149 4.96 3.84 19.24
C ILE A 149 6.41 3.33 19.26
N PRO A 150 7.11 3.26 20.42
CA PRO A 150 8.47 2.71 20.46
C PRO A 150 8.56 1.21 20.11
N ASN A 151 7.44 0.51 20.17
CA ASN A 151 7.34 -0.92 19.85
C ASN A 151 7.17 -1.18 18.34
N LEU A 152 6.78 -0.17 17.54
CA LEU A 152 6.70 -0.32 16.09
C LEU A 152 8.09 -0.64 15.51
N SER A 153 8.11 -1.52 14.51
CA SER A 153 9.31 -1.80 13.72
C SER A 153 9.77 -0.53 12.99
N THR A 154 11.08 -0.37 12.86
CA THR A 154 11.70 0.70 12.08
C THR A 154 11.78 0.36 10.60
N CYS A 155 11.44 -0.87 10.21
CA CYS A 155 11.50 -1.35 8.85
C CYS A 155 10.42 -0.70 7.97
N ARG A 156 10.78 -0.45 6.71
CA ARG A 156 9.80 -0.04 5.69
C ARG A 156 8.92 -1.23 5.29
N SER A 157 7.75 -0.92 4.74
CA SER A 157 6.92 -1.96 4.11
C SER A 157 7.66 -2.62 2.94
N PRO A 158 7.31 -3.88 2.58
CA PRO A 158 7.84 -4.54 1.38
C PRO A 158 7.77 -3.67 0.13
N GLN A 159 6.65 -2.99 -0.09
CA GLN A 159 6.52 -2.02 -1.19
C GLN A 159 7.54 -0.89 -1.09
N GLY A 160 7.74 -0.33 0.10
CA GLY A 160 8.69 0.75 0.31
C GLY A 160 10.14 0.31 0.15
N MET A 161 10.46 -0.92 0.53
CA MET A 161 11.79 -1.52 0.32
C MET A 161 12.06 -1.75 -1.16
N LEU A 162 11.13 -2.38 -1.88
CA LEU A 162 11.29 -2.64 -3.32
C LEU A 162 11.44 -1.32 -4.10
N SER A 163 10.61 -0.32 -3.78
CA SER A 163 10.73 0.99 -4.41
C SER A 163 12.09 1.65 -4.19
N ALA A 164 12.69 1.47 -3.01
CA ALA A 164 14.02 1.98 -2.73
C ALA A 164 15.11 1.24 -3.52
N VAL A 165 15.02 -0.08 -3.59
CA VAL A 165 15.96 -0.93 -4.36
C VAL A 165 15.87 -0.61 -5.85
N ILE A 166 14.65 -0.50 -6.41
CA ILE A 166 14.45 -0.17 -7.83
C ILE A 166 15.04 1.21 -8.14
N LYS A 167 14.76 2.21 -7.31
CA LYS A 167 15.29 3.56 -7.50
C LYS A 167 16.81 3.62 -7.43
N GLU A 168 17.42 2.83 -6.57
CA GLU A 168 18.89 2.75 -6.48
C GLU A 168 19.50 1.99 -7.66
N TYR A 169 18.82 0.92 -8.13
CA TYR A 169 19.26 0.12 -9.27
C TYR A 169 19.26 0.94 -10.57
N PHE A 170 18.27 1.81 -10.76
CA PHE A 170 18.15 2.68 -11.93
C PHE A 170 18.73 4.09 -11.71
N ARG A 171 19.44 4.32 -10.62
CA ARG A 171 20.17 5.56 -10.43
C ARG A 171 21.33 5.58 -11.42
N ASP A 172 21.36 6.58 -12.29
CA ASP A 172 22.50 6.80 -13.16
C ASP A 172 23.74 7.05 -12.28
N PRO A 173 24.83 6.33 -12.48
CA PRO A 173 26.08 6.66 -11.80
C PRO A 173 26.51 8.06 -12.27
N GLU A 174 26.66 8.99 -11.33
CA GLU A 174 27.26 10.32 -11.56
C GLU A 174 28.70 10.19 -12.06
#